data_1fa375abac6d57668513160ed226f0eb
#
_entry.id   1fa375abac6d57668513160ed226f0eb
#
_cell.length_a   1.000
_cell.length_b   1.000
_cell.length_c   1.000
_cell.angle_alpha   90.00
_cell.angle_beta   90.00
_cell.angle_gamma   90.00
#
_symmetry.space_group_name_H-M   'P 1'
#
loop_
_entity.id
_entity.type
_entity.pdbx_description
1 polymer ?
#
loop_
_entity_poly.entity_id
_entity_poly.type
_entity_poly.pdbx_seq_one_letter_code
_entity_poly.pdbx_strand_id
1 'polypeptide(L)'
;MTSAAVPGLPEPGRCLVMGVVNVTPDSFSDGGAWFDPEKAVRHGLDLVGEGADIVDVGGESTRPGAQRVSQEEELRRVVPVIEALVAENVPVSVDTMRAEVAEAAVGAGARLVNDVSGGLADPDMPRVVAAAGVPYVVMHWRGHSHDMYNRAVYTDVVREVRDELLRRVDAVLGEGVDPSMVVLDPGLGFAKNPETGHNWSLLAHLDAFTGLGYPVLVGASRKGFLTRLLAEPDGTRRPFGECDDATVAITSLVAAAGAWCVRVHRVRPNADAVRVAAAMRAARPVGHDSGSQENASKASSTRGSAISDSNDDGSPRL
;
A
#
# COMPACT_ATOMS: atom_id res chain seq x y z
N MET A 1 0.56 12.21 -11.79
CA MET A 1 -0.51 12.61 -10.86
C MET A 1 0.06 12.61 -9.45
N THR A 2 -0.16 13.65 -8.66
CA THR A 2 0.12 13.62 -7.22
C THR A 2 -0.93 12.72 -6.58
N SER A 3 -0.53 11.82 -5.68
CA SER A 3 -1.45 11.02 -4.88
C SER A 3 -2.41 11.95 -4.13
N ALA A 4 -3.68 11.55 -4.00
CA ALA A 4 -4.66 12.31 -3.24
C ALA A 4 -4.17 12.50 -1.79
N ALA A 5 -4.40 13.69 -1.24
CA ALA A 5 -4.13 13.97 0.16
C ALA A 5 -5.05 13.13 1.05
N VAL A 6 -4.53 12.67 2.18
CA VAL A 6 -5.30 11.93 3.19
C VAL A 6 -5.53 12.85 4.39
N PRO A 7 -6.78 13.16 4.75
CA PRO A 7 -7.07 14.13 5.81
C PRO A 7 -6.38 13.78 7.14
N GLY A 8 -5.83 14.79 7.81
CA GLY A 8 -5.17 14.64 9.12
C GLY A 8 -3.77 14.03 9.09
N LEU A 9 -3.24 13.65 7.92
CA LEU A 9 -1.90 13.09 7.76
C LEU A 9 -0.95 14.07 7.04
N PRO A 10 0.39 13.88 7.15
CA PRO A 10 1.37 14.77 6.52
C PRO A 10 1.27 14.82 4.99
N GLU A 11 1.54 15.99 4.40
CA GLU A 11 1.54 16.23 2.95
C GLU A 11 2.87 16.85 2.47
N PRO A 12 3.97 16.10 2.46
CA PRO A 12 5.28 16.64 2.11
C PRO A 12 5.49 16.82 0.59
N GLY A 13 4.45 16.61 -0.25
CA GLY A 13 4.58 16.69 -1.72
C GLY A 13 5.33 15.52 -2.37
N ARG A 14 5.55 14.45 -1.62
CA ARG A 14 6.21 13.21 -2.04
C ARG A 14 5.52 12.00 -1.43
N CYS A 15 5.91 10.80 -1.87
CA CYS A 15 5.52 9.56 -1.19
C CYS A 15 5.94 9.62 0.29
N LEU A 16 5.03 9.25 1.19
CA LEU A 16 5.28 9.19 2.62
C LEU A 16 6.13 7.96 2.99
N VAL A 17 6.83 8.06 4.11
CA VAL A 17 7.57 6.95 4.72
C VAL A 17 6.94 6.62 6.07
N MET A 18 6.37 5.44 6.18
CA MET A 18 5.80 4.89 7.41
C MET A 18 6.80 3.91 8.03
N GLY A 19 7.35 4.29 9.18
CA GLY A 19 8.30 3.49 9.94
C GLY A 19 7.60 2.50 10.87
N VAL A 20 8.06 1.25 10.92
CA VAL A 20 7.42 0.16 11.69
C VAL A 20 8.00 0.04 13.08
N VAL A 21 7.13 0.10 14.10
CA VAL A 21 7.43 -0.22 15.50
C VAL A 21 6.63 -1.45 15.93
N ASN A 22 7.29 -2.63 15.91
CA ASN A 22 6.69 -3.87 16.41
C ASN A 22 6.88 -3.96 17.92
N VAL A 23 5.77 -3.92 18.65
CA VAL A 23 5.72 -3.96 20.10
C VAL A 23 5.51 -5.42 20.55
N THR A 24 6.49 -6.27 20.19
CA THR A 24 6.45 -7.71 20.50
C THR A 24 7.67 -8.09 21.36
N PRO A 25 7.58 -9.13 22.22
CA PRO A 25 8.69 -9.54 23.09
C PRO A 25 9.99 -9.78 22.33
N ASP A 26 9.91 -10.34 21.11
CA ASP A 26 11.07 -10.67 20.27
C ASP A 26 11.74 -9.44 19.64
N SER A 27 11.06 -8.29 19.63
CA SER A 27 11.55 -7.08 18.94
C SER A 27 12.45 -6.21 19.81
N PHE A 28 12.31 -6.26 21.15
CA PHE A 28 13.01 -5.35 22.07
C PHE A 28 13.63 -6.07 23.27
N SER A 29 13.62 -7.42 23.32
CA SER A 29 14.21 -8.18 24.40
C SER A 29 15.67 -8.56 24.08
N ASP A 30 16.58 -8.24 25.00
CA ASP A 30 17.94 -8.78 25.04
C ASP A 30 17.92 -10.24 25.59
N GLY A 31 16.96 -11.07 25.10
CA GLY A 31 16.75 -12.44 25.60
C GLY A 31 15.78 -12.56 26.78
N GLY A 32 15.07 -11.48 27.15
CA GLY A 32 14.05 -11.47 28.22
C GLY A 32 12.61 -11.51 27.69
N ALA A 33 11.71 -12.19 28.42
CA ALA A 33 10.30 -12.37 28.05
C ALA A 33 9.40 -11.13 28.27
N TRP A 34 9.98 -9.95 28.55
CA TRP A 34 9.22 -8.76 28.95
C TRP A 34 9.30 -7.67 27.89
N PHE A 35 8.14 -7.15 27.52
CA PHE A 35 7.97 -5.97 26.68
C PHE A 35 8.48 -4.71 27.42
N ASP A 36 9.27 -3.87 26.71
CA ASP A 36 9.81 -2.60 27.20
C ASP A 36 9.22 -1.43 26.39
N PRO A 37 8.18 -0.73 26.92
CA PRO A 37 7.57 0.40 26.22
C PRO A 37 8.54 1.53 25.91
N GLU A 38 9.51 1.81 26.81
CA GLU A 38 10.45 2.91 26.62
C GLU A 38 11.40 2.66 25.45
N LYS A 39 11.79 1.38 25.22
CA LYS A 39 12.58 1.01 24.04
C LYS A 39 11.78 1.17 22.75
N ALA A 40 10.48 0.82 22.75
CA ALA A 40 9.61 1.00 21.60
C ALA A 40 9.41 2.48 21.27
N VAL A 41 9.20 3.33 22.28
CA VAL A 41 9.08 4.79 22.12
C VAL A 41 10.36 5.38 21.56
N ARG A 42 11.52 5.06 22.14
CA ARG A 42 12.83 5.51 21.63
C ARG A 42 13.02 5.11 20.17
N HIS A 43 12.75 3.85 19.83
CA HIS A 43 12.82 3.39 18.45
C HIS A 43 11.89 4.19 17.52
N GLY A 44 10.66 4.48 17.95
CA GLY A 44 9.74 5.32 17.18
C GLY A 44 10.29 6.73 16.92
N LEU A 45 10.89 7.36 17.95
CA LEU A 45 11.55 8.67 17.84
C LEU A 45 12.79 8.62 16.95
N ASP A 46 13.58 7.56 17.01
CA ASP A 46 14.73 7.33 16.12
C ASP A 46 14.26 7.25 14.66
N LEU A 47 13.17 6.52 14.37
CA LEU A 47 12.58 6.45 13.02
C LEU A 47 12.15 7.84 12.51
N VAL A 48 11.55 8.68 13.37
CA VAL A 48 11.22 10.08 13.03
C VAL A 48 12.49 10.87 12.72
N GLY A 49 13.53 10.75 13.54
CA GLY A 49 14.86 11.36 13.32
C GLY A 49 15.54 10.87 12.03
N GLU A 50 15.19 9.68 11.55
CA GLU A 50 15.62 9.14 10.28
C GLU A 50 14.78 9.61 9.08
N GLY A 51 13.65 10.25 9.31
CA GLY A 51 12.78 10.83 8.28
C GLY A 51 11.49 10.08 8.03
N ALA A 52 10.99 9.29 9.00
CA ALA A 52 9.63 8.77 8.95
C ALA A 52 8.61 9.92 9.05
N ASP A 53 7.58 9.88 8.21
CA ASP A 53 6.46 10.82 8.25
C ASP A 53 5.35 10.32 9.20
N ILE A 54 5.25 9.01 9.37
CA ILE A 54 4.27 8.31 10.23
C ILE A 54 5.01 7.16 10.91
N VAL A 55 4.68 6.89 12.17
CA VAL A 55 5.14 5.71 12.92
C VAL A 55 3.96 4.74 13.05
N ASP A 56 4.13 3.49 12.60
CA ASP A 56 3.09 2.46 12.63
C ASP A 56 3.37 1.47 13.78
N VAL A 57 2.51 1.50 14.80
CA VAL A 57 2.68 0.76 16.05
C VAL A 57 1.81 -0.50 16.01
N GLY A 58 2.43 -1.67 16.07
CA GLY A 58 1.73 -2.96 16.07
C GLY A 58 2.07 -3.83 17.28
N GLY A 59 1.04 -4.37 17.95
CA GLY A 59 1.17 -5.22 19.16
C GLY A 59 1.16 -6.72 18.87
N GLU A 60 0.77 -7.13 17.67
CA GLU A 60 0.68 -8.52 17.22
C GLU A 60 1.56 -8.74 15.97
N SER A 61 2.25 -9.87 15.93
CA SER A 61 3.06 -10.22 14.74
C SER A 61 2.17 -10.78 13.64
N THR A 62 2.24 -10.18 12.46
CA THR A 62 1.55 -10.67 11.25
C THR A 62 2.41 -11.61 10.39
N ARG A 63 3.59 -12.04 10.89
CA ARG A 63 4.49 -12.96 10.18
C ARG A 63 3.82 -14.34 10.01
N PRO A 64 4.13 -15.07 8.92
CA PRO A 64 3.64 -16.44 8.75
C PRO A 64 3.96 -17.32 9.97
N GLY A 65 2.92 -18.00 10.52
CA GLY A 65 3.07 -18.87 11.68
C GLY A 65 3.12 -18.19 13.04
N ALA A 66 3.04 -16.86 13.12
CA ALA A 66 2.98 -16.15 14.39
C ALA A 66 1.69 -16.51 15.16
N GLN A 67 1.83 -16.72 16.47
CA GLN A 67 0.68 -16.90 17.35
C GLN A 67 0.01 -15.57 17.64
N ARG A 68 -1.31 -15.55 17.66
CA ARG A 68 -2.08 -14.39 18.05
C ARG A 68 -1.96 -14.16 19.55
N VAL A 69 -1.90 -12.89 19.95
CA VAL A 69 -1.99 -12.49 21.35
C VAL A 69 -3.45 -12.22 21.74
N SER A 70 -3.75 -12.17 23.05
CA SER A 70 -5.07 -11.71 23.50
C SER A 70 -5.25 -10.22 23.21
N GLN A 71 -6.50 -9.78 23.11
CA GLN A 71 -6.85 -8.37 22.93
C GLN A 71 -6.30 -7.49 24.08
N GLU A 72 -6.42 -7.94 25.31
CA GLU A 72 -5.88 -7.25 26.49
C GLU A 72 -4.36 -7.06 26.40
N GLU A 73 -3.66 -8.09 25.94
CA GLU A 73 -2.21 -8.02 25.75
C GLU A 73 -1.83 -7.07 24.61
N GLU A 74 -2.59 -7.04 23.52
CA GLU A 74 -2.35 -6.10 22.43
C GLU A 74 -2.58 -4.66 22.89
N LEU A 75 -3.67 -4.38 23.59
CA LEU A 75 -3.95 -3.07 24.21
C LEU A 75 -2.82 -2.63 25.14
N ARG A 76 -2.38 -3.52 26.03
CA ARG A 76 -1.28 -3.26 26.98
C ARG A 76 0.02 -2.89 26.28
N ARG A 77 0.25 -3.44 25.09
CA ARG A 77 1.45 -3.16 24.29
C ARG A 77 1.37 -1.84 23.55
N VAL A 78 0.27 -1.59 22.83
CA VAL A 78 0.23 -0.49 21.88
C VAL A 78 -0.16 0.85 22.49
N VAL A 79 -1.12 0.88 23.41
CA VAL A 79 -1.69 2.13 23.93
C VAL A 79 -0.63 3.02 24.60
N PRO A 80 0.20 2.53 25.55
CA PRO A 80 1.22 3.38 26.19
C PRO A 80 2.27 3.92 25.22
N VAL A 81 2.61 3.14 24.18
CA VAL A 81 3.59 3.56 23.15
C VAL A 81 2.98 4.65 22.26
N ILE A 82 1.71 4.49 21.87
CA ILE A 82 0.98 5.50 21.10
C ILE A 82 0.87 6.81 21.86
N GLU A 83 0.41 6.78 23.12
CA GLU A 83 0.31 7.98 23.98
C GLU A 83 1.63 8.72 24.07
N ALA A 84 2.73 8.01 24.32
CA ALA A 84 4.05 8.62 24.47
C ALA A 84 4.55 9.23 23.15
N LEU A 85 4.36 8.57 22.00
CA LEU A 85 4.74 9.12 20.69
C LEU A 85 3.86 10.32 20.30
N VAL A 86 2.57 10.27 20.59
CA VAL A 86 1.64 11.39 20.34
C VAL A 86 2.00 12.60 21.19
N ALA A 87 2.43 12.42 22.44
CA ALA A 87 2.92 13.50 23.31
C ALA A 87 4.14 14.22 22.73
N GLU A 88 4.96 13.53 21.91
CA GLU A 88 6.08 14.08 21.16
C GLU A 88 5.66 14.62 19.77
N ASN A 89 4.35 14.78 19.50
CA ASN A 89 3.78 15.25 18.25
C ASN A 89 4.08 14.35 17.03
N VAL A 90 4.37 13.08 17.23
CA VAL A 90 4.59 12.12 16.15
C VAL A 90 3.23 11.72 15.56
N PRO A 91 3.04 11.76 14.22
CA PRO A 91 1.88 11.15 13.59
C PRO A 91 1.96 9.62 13.74
N VAL A 92 0.99 9.02 14.42
CA VAL A 92 0.97 7.60 14.74
C VAL A 92 -0.14 6.89 13.98
N SER A 93 0.18 5.71 13.44
CA SER A 93 -0.73 4.68 12.93
C SER A 93 -0.77 3.51 13.91
N VAL A 94 -1.90 2.82 14.01
CA VAL A 94 -2.01 1.54 14.71
C VAL A 94 -2.17 0.40 13.73
N ASP A 95 -1.29 -0.62 13.79
CA ASP A 95 -1.39 -1.87 13.02
C ASP A 95 -2.16 -2.90 13.86
N THR A 96 -3.45 -3.05 13.57
CA THR A 96 -4.34 -3.98 14.29
C THR A 96 -5.48 -4.48 13.42
N MET A 97 -5.95 -5.69 13.71
CA MET A 97 -7.15 -6.29 13.11
C MET A 97 -8.34 -6.32 14.07
N ARG A 98 -8.25 -5.67 15.24
CA ARG A 98 -9.29 -5.66 16.27
C ARG A 98 -9.89 -4.26 16.43
N ALA A 99 -11.21 -4.18 16.33
CA ALA A 99 -11.95 -2.92 16.41
C ALA A 99 -11.74 -2.20 17.76
N GLU A 100 -11.78 -2.93 18.89
CA GLU A 100 -11.58 -2.36 20.23
C GLU A 100 -10.15 -1.83 20.41
N VAL A 101 -9.14 -2.50 19.84
CA VAL A 101 -7.76 -2.01 19.87
C VAL A 101 -7.64 -0.73 19.02
N ALA A 102 -8.27 -0.69 17.85
CA ALA A 102 -8.30 0.50 17.01
C ALA A 102 -8.98 1.68 17.71
N GLU A 103 -10.14 1.46 18.37
CA GLU A 103 -10.85 2.47 19.14
C GLU A 103 -9.98 3.05 20.26
N ALA A 104 -9.35 2.19 21.06
CA ALA A 104 -8.46 2.60 22.15
C ALA A 104 -7.23 3.36 21.62
N ALA A 105 -6.63 2.90 20.52
CA ALA A 105 -5.48 3.55 19.91
C ALA A 105 -5.82 4.94 19.35
N VAL A 106 -6.98 5.11 18.71
CA VAL A 106 -7.46 6.42 18.26
C VAL A 106 -7.77 7.32 19.46
N GLY A 107 -8.37 6.78 20.53
CA GLY A 107 -8.54 7.49 21.80
C GLY A 107 -7.23 7.96 22.43
N ALA A 108 -6.13 7.21 22.22
CA ALA A 108 -4.77 7.57 22.63
C ALA A 108 -4.08 8.56 21.67
N GLY A 109 -4.72 8.92 20.53
CA GLY A 109 -4.25 9.92 19.58
C GLY A 109 -3.66 9.37 18.28
N ALA A 110 -3.81 8.07 17.99
CA ALA A 110 -3.48 7.54 16.66
C ALA A 110 -4.34 8.21 15.59
N ARG A 111 -3.73 8.52 14.45
CA ARG A 111 -4.35 9.26 13.33
C ARG A 111 -4.65 8.40 12.11
N LEU A 112 -4.34 7.14 12.14
CA LEU A 112 -4.55 6.18 11.05
C LEU A 112 -4.75 4.79 11.66
N VAL A 113 -5.70 4.04 11.14
CA VAL A 113 -5.83 2.60 11.42
C VAL A 113 -5.32 1.81 10.22
N ASN A 114 -4.30 0.99 10.44
CA ASN A 114 -3.72 0.10 9.46
C ASN A 114 -4.20 -1.33 9.73
N ASP A 115 -5.23 -1.77 9.02
CA ASP A 115 -5.83 -3.09 9.19
C ASP A 115 -5.46 -4.02 8.02
N VAL A 116 -4.55 -4.95 8.29
CA VAL A 116 -4.11 -5.94 7.30
C VAL A 116 -5.21 -6.89 6.83
N SER A 117 -6.38 -6.89 7.47
CA SER A 117 -7.55 -7.68 7.06
C SER A 117 -8.56 -6.88 6.23
N GLY A 118 -8.47 -5.55 6.22
CA GLY A 118 -9.46 -4.67 5.59
C GLY A 118 -10.87 -4.83 6.19
N GLY A 119 -10.99 -5.08 7.49
CA GLY A 119 -12.25 -5.29 8.21
C GLY A 119 -12.81 -6.71 8.09
N LEU A 120 -12.05 -7.68 7.54
CA LEU A 120 -12.52 -9.07 7.42
C LEU A 120 -12.27 -9.90 8.67
N ALA A 121 -11.30 -9.52 9.50
CA ALA A 121 -11.01 -10.24 10.75
C ALA A 121 -11.93 -9.83 11.90
N ASP A 122 -12.40 -8.59 11.90
CA ASP A 122 -13.32 -8.04 12.88
C ASP A 122 -14.41 -7.22 12.15
N PRO A 123 -15.66 -7.68 12.14
CA PRO A 123 -16.76 -7.01 11.41
C PRO A 123 -17.13 -5.64 12.00
N ASP A 124 -16.75 -5.33 13.25
CA ASP A 124 -17.00 -4.05 13.89
C ASP A 124 -15.98 -2.97 13.48
N MET A 125 -14.84 -3.35 12.92
CA MET A 125 -13.75 -2.43 12.56
C MET A 125 -14.21 -1.27 11.66
N PRO A 126 -14.92 -1.47 10.53
CA PRO A 126 -15.32 -0.36 9.67
C PRO A 126 -16.21 0.66 10.39
N ARG A 127 -17.12 0.20 11.26
CA ARG A 127 -18.01 1.05 12.03
C ARG A 127 -17.25 1.88 13.06
N VAL A 128 -16.28 1.28 13.77
CA VAL A 128 -15.41 1.98 14.73
C VAL A 128 -14.61 3.06 14.02
N VAL A 129 -14.00 2.74 12.88
CA VAL A 129 -13.20 3.70 12.10
C VAL A 129 -14.09 4.85 11.57
N ALA A 130 -15.29 4.53 11.06
CA ALA A 130 -16.25 5.54 10.60
C ALA A 130 -16.65 6.50 11.73
N ALA A 131 -16.93 5.97 12.92
CA ALA A 131 -17.28 6.77 14.10
C ALA A 131 -16.11 7.65 14.58
N ALA A 132 -14.88 7.13 14.49
CA ALA A 132 -13.66 7.84 14.85
C ALA A 132 -13.27 8.93 13.85
N GLY A 133 -13.72 8.83 12.58
CA GLY A 133 -13.42 9.78 11.51
C GLY A 133 -11.94 9.86 11.16
N VAL A 134 -11.21 8.75 11.24
CA VAL A 134 -9.78 8.66 10.92
C VAL A 134 -9.53 7.89 9.64
N PRO A 135 -8.43 8.14 8.92
CA PRO A 135 -8.00 7.35 7.77
C PRO A 135 -7.88 5.87 8.09
N TYR A 136 -8.19 5.04 7.10
CA TYR A 136 -8.26 3.60 7.20
C TYR A 136 -7.56 2.91 6.03
N VAL A 137 -6.54 2.09 6.34
CA VAL A 137 -5.89 1.25 5.34
C VAL A 137 -6.69 -0.04 5.15
N VAL A 138 -7.22 -0.19 3.96
CA VAL A 138 -7.92 -1.40 3.51
C VAL A 138 -6.93 -2.24 2.72
N MET A 139 -6.38 -3.29 3.36
CA MET A 139 -5.45 -4.18 2.69
C MET A 139 -6.15 -5.41 2.12
N HIS A 140 -5.66 -5.89 0.97
CA HIS A 140 -6.11 -7.14 0.40
C HIS A 140 -5.66 -8.34 1.26
N TRP A 141 -6.65 -9.13 1.70
CA TRP A 141 -6.46 -10.25 2.61
C TRP A 141 -7.36 -11.44 2.24
N ARG A 142 -6.82 -12.66 2.33
CA ARG A 142 -7.55 -13.92 2.09
C ARG A 142 -7.43 -14.90 3.25
N GLY A 143 -7.15 -14.42 4.46
CA GLY A 143 -7.09 -15.24 5.68
C GLY A 143 -5.87 -14.98 6.55
N HIS A 144 -5.93 -15.50 7.77
CA HIS A 144 -4.88 -15.35 8.76
C HIS A 144 -3.54 -15.95 8.32
N SER A 145 -2.45 -15.50 8.93
CA SER A 145 -1.07 -15.82 8.56
C SER A 145 -0.74 -17.34 8.53
N HIS A 146 -1.46 -18.15 9.32
CA HIS A 146 -1.26 -19.60 9.35
C HIS A 146 -1.81 -20.35 8.11
N ASP A 147 -2.78 -19.76 7.39
CA ASP A 147 -3.47 -20.39 6.24
C ASP A 147 -3.36 -19.57 4.93
N MET A 148 -2.74 -18.41 4.96
CA MET A 148 -2.77 -17.46 3.84
C MET A 148 -2.15 -17.99 2.54
N TYR A 149 -1.16 -18.89 2.62
CA TYR A 149 -0.51 -19.42 1.41
C TYR A 149 -1.36 -20.51 0.72
N ASN A 150 -2.19 -21.24 1.44
CA ASN A 150 -3.14 -22.18 0.86
C ASN A 150 -4.22 -21.47 0.04
N ARG A 151 -4.47 -20.19 0.35
CA ARG A 151 -5.44 -19.32 -0.34
C ARG A 151 -4.81 -18.47 -1.46
N ALA A 152 -3.50 -18.61 -1.69
CA ALA A 152 -2.75 -17.84 -2.69
C ALA A 152 -2.90 -18.43 -4.09
N VAL A 153 -4.14 -18.72 -4.51
CA VAL A 153 -4.48 -19.25 -5.83
C VAL A 153 -5.14 -18.15 -6.67
N TYR A 154 -4.50 -17.80 -7.78
CA TYR A 154 -4.95 -16.75 -8.71
C TYR A 154 -4.81 -17.22 -10.15
N THR A 155 -5.78 -16.84 -10.97
CA THR A 155 -5.67 -16.91 -12.45
C THR A 155 -5.03 -15.63 -12.99
N ASP A 156 -5.47 -14.47 -12.45
CA ASP A 156 -4.94 -13.15 -12.74
C ASP A 156 -4.85 -12.36 -11.42
N VAL A 157 -3.67 -12.38 -10.80
CA VAL A 157 -3.46 -11.82 -9.48
C VAL A 157 -3.75 -10.31 -9.44
N VAL A 158 -3.43 -9.57 -10.50
CA VAL A 158 -3.63 -8.10 -10.53
C VAL A 158 -5.12 -7.78 -10.56
N ARG A 159 -5.84 -8.40 -11.48
CA ARG A 159 -7.28 -8.20 -11.62
C ARG A 159 -8.05 -8.68 -10.38
N GLU A 160 -7.75 -9.88 -9.88
CA GLU A 160 -8.47 -10.45 -8.73
C GLU A 160 -8.23 -9.64 -7.46
N VAL A 161 -6.98 -9.24 -7.17
CA VAL A 161 -6.65 -8.39 -6.01
C VAL A 161 -7.34 -7.03 -6.11
N ARG A 162 -7.33 -6.40 -7.30
CA ARG A 162 -8.03 -5.13 -7.54
C ARG A 162 -9.54 -5.27 -7.29
N ASP A 163 -10.16 -6.29 -7.86
CA ASP A 163 -11.61 -6.49 -7.78
C ASP A 163 -12.03 -6.87 -6.34
N GLU A 164 -11.19 -7.61 -5.60
CA GLU A 164 -11.41 -7.91 -4.19
C GLU A 164 -11.26 -6.68 -3.29
N LEU A 165 -10.26 -5.83 -3.55
CA LEU A 165 -10.11 -4.55 -2.85
C LEU A 165 -11.32 -3.63 -3.08
N LEU A 166 -11.81 -3.49 -4.31
CA LEU A 166 -12.99 -2.68 -4.60
C LEU A 166 -14.22 -3.18 -3.85
N ARG A 167 -14.46 -4.49 -3.80
CA ARG A 167 -15.55 -5.05 -2.98
C ARG A 167 -15.37 -4.75 -1.48
N ARG A 168 -14.14 -4.70 -0.99
CA ARG A 168 -13.87 -4.31 0.40
C ARG A 168 -14.13 -2.83 0.62
N VAL A 169 -13.70 -1.97 -0.32
CA VAL A 169 -14.02 -0.54 -0.28
C VAL A 169 -15.53 -0.33 -0.22
N ASP A 170 -16.30 -0.94 -1.14
CA ASP A 170 -17.75 -0.84 -1.13
C ASP A 170 -18.36 -1.24 0.23
N ALA A 171 -17.85 -2.31 0.83
CA ALA A 171 -18.33 -2.77 2.13
C ALA A 171 -18.00 -1.80 3.27
N VAL A 172 -16.78 -1.23 3.32
CA VAL A 172 -16.41 -0.27 4.39
C VAL A 172 -17.11 1.07 4.21
N LEU A 173 -17.34 1.52 2.97
CA LEU A 173 -18.16 2.70 2.69
C LEU A 173 -19.62 2.49 3.11
N GLY A 174 -20.16 1.27 2.93
CA GLY A 174 -21.50 0.88 3.39
C GLY A 174 -21.67 0.96 4.92
N GLU A 175 -20.58 0.83 5.68
CA GLU A 175 -20.56 1.01 7.14
C GLU A 175 -20.29 2.48 7.56
N GLY A 176 -20.20 3.41 6.61
CA GLY A 176 -20.12 4.84 6.88
C GLY A 176 -18.70 5.44 6.87
N VAL A 177 -17.68 4.68 6.46
CA VAL A 177 -16.34 5.25 6.27
C VAL A 177 -16.37 6.25 5.12
N ASP A 178 -15.83 7.47 5.34
CA ASP A 178 -15.75 8.49 4.29
C ASP A 178 -14.76 8.03 3.17
N PRO A 179 -15.13 8.12 1.89
CA PRO A 179 -14.25 7.76 0.78
C PRO A 179 -12.88 8.44 0.82
N SER A 180 -12.79 9.68 1.30
CA SER A 180 -11.53 10.43 1.41
C SER A 180 -10.60 9.88 2.50
N MET A 181 -11.11 9.06 3.41
CA MET A 181 -10.37 8.41 4.50
C MET A 181 -9.83 7.03 4.10
N VAL A 182 -10.20 6.49 2.93
CA VAL A 182 -9.77 5.15 2.51
C VAL A 182 -8.39 5.20 1.85
N VAL A 183 -7.49 4.32 2.31
CA VAL A 183 -6.17 4.04 1.71
C VAL A 183 -6.14 2.57 1.31
N LEU A 184 -5.66 2.26 0.11
CA LEU A 184 -5.55 0.87 -0.37
C LEU A 184 -4.16 0.30 -0.13
N ASP A 185 -4.09 -1.00 0.21
CA ASP A 185 -2.83 -1.77 0.16
C ASP A 185 -3.08 -3.09 -0.62
N PRO A 186 -2.37 -3.35 -1.72
CA PRO A 186 -2.49 -4.61 -2.47
C PRO A 186 -2.04 -5.85 -1.67
N GLY A 187 -1.49 -5.70 -0.48
CA GLY A 187 -1.17 -6.77 0.45
C GLY A 187 -0.02 -7.66 -0.01
N LEU A 188 1.13 -7.08 -0.36
CA LEU A 188 2.32 -7.83 -0.73
C LEU A 188 2.70 -8.83 0.37
N GLY A 189 2.96 -10.08 0.01
CA GLY A 189 3.31 -11.15 0.94
C GLY A 189 2.14 -11.77 1.70
N PHE A 190 0.95 -11.17 1.67
CA PHE A 190 -0.27 -11.73 2.27
C PHE A 190 -1.09 -12.47 1.22
N ALA A 191 -1.34 -13.77 1.43
CA ALA A 191 -1.99 -14.64 0.45
C ALA A 191 -1.36 -14.54 -0.96
N LYS A 192 -0.06 -14.28 -1.06
CA LYS A 192 0.75 -14.31 -2.27
C LYS A 192 1.96 -15.16 -1.97
N ASN A 193 1.98 -16.37 -2.55
CA ASN A 193 3.08 -17.30 -2.34
C ASN A 193 4.39 -16.67 -2.84
N PRO A 194 5.47 -16.63 -2.02
CA PRO A 194 6.77 -16.10 -2.45
C PRO A 194 7.40 -16.89 -3.62
N GLU A 195 6.95 -18.13 -3.85
CA GLU A 195 7.41 -19.00 -4.95
C GLU A 195 6.77 -18.64 -6.32
N THR A 196 5.66 -17.88 -6.30
CA THR A 196 4.97 -17.41 -7.50
C THR A 196 5.39 -15.99 -7.85
N GLY A 197 5.16 -15.55 -9.06
CA GLY A 197 5.39 -14.18 -9.50
C GLY A 197 4.39 -13.14 -8.96
N HIS A 198 3.44 -13.52 -8.10
CA HIS A 198 2.29 -12.68 -7.70
C HIS A 198 2.70 -11.32 -7.15
N ASN A 199 3.67 -11.28 -6.22
CA ASN A 199 4.15 -10.02 -5.64
C ASN A 199 4.79 -9.11 -6.70
N TRP A 200 5.55 -9.67 -7.61
CA TRP A 200 6.20 -8.94 -8.70
C TRP A 200 5.19 -8.42 -9.72
N SER A 201 4.16 -9.21 -10.03
CA SER A 201 3.06 -8.76 -10.91
C SER A 201 2.31 -7.57 -10.31
N LEU A 202 2.00 -7.59 -9.01
CA LEU A 202 1.35 -6.47 -8.32
C LEU A 202 2.22 -5.21 -8.32
N LEU A 203 3.53 -5.35 -8.09
CA LEU A 203 4.48 -4.23 -8.13
C LEU A 203 4.65 -3.66 -9.54
N ALA A 204 4.73 -4.53 -10.56
CA ALA A 204 4.88 -4.12 -11.95
C ALA A 204 3.63 -3.41 -12.52
N HIS A 205 2.45 -3.71 -11.96
CA HIS A 205 1.17 -3.12 -12.37
C HIS A 205 0.55 -2.28 -11.24
N LEU A 206 1.39 -1.48 -10.56
CA LEU A 206 0.91 -0.60 -9.48
C LEU A 206 -0.11 0.43 -9.98
N ASP A 207 -0.04 0.80 -11.25
CA ASP A 207 -0.99 1.67 -11.95
C ASP A 207 -2.43 1.15 -11.91
N ALA A 208 -2.63 -0.18 -11.88
CA ALA A 208 -3.95 -0.79 -11.72
C ALA A 208 -4.62 -0.44 -10.36
N PHE A 209 -3.82 -0.04 -9.37
CA PHE A 209 -4.28 0.34 -8.03
C PHE A 209 -4.29 1.87 -7.85
N THR A 210 -3.21 2.57 -8.25
CA THR A 210 -3.15 4.05 -8.15
C THR A 210 -4.17 4.72 -9.08
N GLY A 211 -4.60 4.05 -10.15
CA GLY A 211 -5.65 4.51 -11.07
C GLY A 211 -7.08 4.40 -10.50
N LEU A 212 -7.29 3.76 -9.34
CA LEU A 212 -8.61 3.64 -8.70
C LEU A 212 -9.08 4.93 -8.01
N GLY A 213 -8.21 5.94 -7.90
CA GLY A 213 -8.55 7.22 -7.26
C GLY A 213 -8.35 7.26 -5.74
N TYR A 214 -7.91 6.17 -5.13
CA TYR A 214 -7.55 6.09 -3.72
C TYR A 214 -6.03 6.15 -3.53
N PRO A 215 -5.53 6.74 -2.42
CA PRO A 215 -4.13 6.62 -2.03
C PRO A 215 -3.71 5.17 -1.87
N VAL A 216 -2.47 4.82 -2.30
CA VAL A 216 -1.98 3.44 -2.23
C VAL A 216 -0.76 3.36 -1.32
N LEU A 217 -0.84 2.50 -0.30
CA LEU A 217 0.26 2.11 0.58
C LEU A 217 0.91 0.85 0.03
N VAL A 218 2.25 0.79 0.09
CA VAL A 218 3.04 -0.38 -0.36
C VAL A 218 3.98 -0.85 0.76
N GLY A 219 3.74 -2.05 1.27
CA GLY A 219 4.56 -2.69 2.29
C GLY A 219 5.40 -3.86 1.73
N ALA A 220 6.57 -3.58 1.15
CA ALA A 220 7.47 -4.61 0.61
C ALA A 220 8.57 -5.07 1.59
N SER A 221 8.84 -4.27 2.63
CA SER A 221 9.97 -4.44 3.54
C SER A 221 9.93 -5.76 4.30
N ARG A 222 11.05 -6.50 4.26
CA ARG A 222 11.25 -7.78 4.95
C ARG A 222 10.18 -8.82 4.62
N LYS A 223 9.78 -8.89 3.33
CA LYS A 223 8.83 -9.91 2.85
C LYS A 223 9.56 -11.09 2.20
N GLY A 224 8.99 -12.29 2.31
CA GLY A 224 9.60 -13.54 1.88
C GLY A 224 9.95 -13.62 0.38
N PHE A 225 9.27 -12.89 -0.49
CA PHE A 225 9.59 -12.84 -1.92
C PHE A 225 10.94 -12.12 -2.19
N LEU A 226 11.39 -11.21 -1.29
CA LEU A 226 12.71 -10.58 -1.38
C LEU A 226 13.81 -11.56 -0.96
N THR A 227 13.60 -12.30 0.14
CA THR A 227 14.60 -13.30 0.60
C THR A 227 14.82 -14.39 -0.44
N ARG A 228 13.75 -14.72 -1.22
CA ARG A 228 13.85 -15.66 -2.32
C ARG A 228 14.60 -15.08 -3.53
N LEU A 229 14.25 -13.86 -3.97
CA LEU A 229 14.94 -13.21 -5.08
C LEU A 229 16.45 -13.12 -4.86
N LEU A 230 16.84 -12.86 -3.62
CA LEU A 230 18.22 -12.65 -3.19
C LEU A 230 18.85 -13.90 -2.57
N ALA A 231 18.29 -15.09 -2.82
CA ALA A 231 18.85 -16.34 -2.35
C ALA A 231 20.22 -16.61 -2.99
N GLU A 232 21.09 -17.29 -2.24
CA GLU A 232 22.38 -17.75 -2.73
C GLU A 232 22.21 -18.84 -3.82
N PRO A 233 23.25 -19.12 -4.62
CA PRO A 233 23.17 -20.13 -5.70
C PRO A 233 22.77 -21.54 -5.22
N ASP A 234 23.01 -21.86 -3.95
CA ASP A 234 22.61 -23.14 -3.33
C ASP A 234 21.13 -23.15 -2.88
N GLY A 235 20.40 -22.04 -3.05
CA GLY A 235 19.01 -21.86 -2.63
C GLY A 235 18.83 -21.37 -1.19
N THR A 236 19.91 -21.13 -0.45
CA THR A 236 19.84 -20.55 0.90
C THR A 236 19.26 -19.15 0.83
N ARG A 237 18.13 -18.92 1.52
CA ARG A 237 17.46 -17.63 1.53
C ARG A 237 18.25 -16.60 2.34
N ARG A 238 18.39 -15.40 1.80
CA ARG A 238 18.99 -14.30 2.53
C ARG A 238 18.13 -13.91 3.75
N PRO A 239 18.74 -13.61 4.92
CA PRO A 239 18.03 -13.12 6.09
C PRO A 239 17.19 -11.88 5.79
N PHE A 240 16.02 -11.73 6.44
CA PHE A 240 15.10 -10.62 6.17
C PHE A 240 15.72 -9.23 6.30
N GLY A 241 16.54 -9.00 7.34
CA GLY A 241 17.22 -7.71 7.56
C GLY A 241 18.28 -7.37 6.50
N GLU A 242 18.85 -8.37 5.83
CA GLU A 242 19.82 -8.19 4.76
C GLU A 242 19.17 -7.91 3.38
N CYS A 243 17.83 -7.91 3.31
CA CYS A 243 17.06 -7.56 2.12
C CYS A 243 16.61 -6.09 2.11
N ASP A 244 17.03 -5.28 3.06
CA ASP A 244 16.57 -3.89 3.20
C ASP A 244 16.99 -3.02 2.00
N ASP A 245 18.14 -3.27 1.37
CA ASP A 245 18.56 -2.54 0.16
C ASP A 245 17.65 -2.83 -1.06
N ALA A 246 17.14 -4.06 -1.18
CA ALA A 246 16.13 -4.37 -2.19
C ALA A 246 14.80 -3.65 -1.91
N THR A 247 14.47 -3.46 -0.63
CA THR A 247 13.31 -2.63 -0.25
C THR A 247 13.49 -1.19 -0.72
N VAL A 248 14.68 -0.61 -0.59
CA VAL A 248 14.99 0.76 -1.06
C VAL A 248 14.82 0.89 -2.58
N ALA A 249 15.26 -0.12 -3.34
CA ALA A 249 15.06 -0.15 -4.79
C ALA A 249 13.56 -0.16 -5.14
N ILE A 250 12.76 -1.01 -4.48
CA ILE A 250 11.30 -1.03 -4.67
C ILE A 250 10.69 0.31 -4.27
N THR A 251 11.08 0.89 -3.15
CA THR A 251 10.60 2.20 -2.70
C THR A 251 10.80 3.28 -3.76
N SER A 252 11.98 3.33 -4.39
CA SER A 252 12.25 4.28 -5.47
C SER A 252 11.29 4.10 -6.65
N LEU A 253 11.05 2.86 -7.06
CA LEU A 253 10.18 2.52 -8.19
C LEU A 253 8.71 2.83 -7.91
N VAL A 254 8.18 2.39 -6.76
CA VAL A 254 6.77 2.59 -6.42
C VAL A 254 6.46 4.06 -6.10
N ALA A 255 7.40 4.80 -5.49
CA ALA A 255 7.26 6.24 -5.28
C ALA A 255 7.22 6.99 -6.61
N ALA A 256 8.04 6.59 -7.60
CA ALA A 256 8.01 7.14 -8.96
C ALA A 256 6.71 6.79 -9.70
N ALA A 257 6.12 5.62 -9.42
CA ALA A 257 4.84 5.15 -9.96
C ALA A 257 3.61 5.74 -9.25
N GLY A 258 3.78 6.59 -8.22
CA GLY A 258 2.68 7.32 -7.58
C GLY A 258 2.13 6.67 -6.32
N ALA A 259 2.85 5.74 -5.68
CA ALA A 259 2.49 5.28 -4.34
C ALA A 259 2.37 6.47 -3.37
N TRP A 260 1.33 6.47 -2.56
CA TRP A 260 1.10 7.48 -1.53
C TRP A 260 2.08 7.31 -0.36
N CYS A 261 2.27 6.06 0.09
CA CYS A 261 3.10 5.74 1.25
C CYS A 261 3.83 4.41 1.05
N VAL A 262 5.04 4.30 1.63
CA VAL A 262 5.76 3.04 1.79
C VAL A 262 5.92 2.69 3.26
N ARG A 263 5.63 1.44 3.64
CA ARG A 263 5.78 0.92 5.00
C ARG A 263 7.07 0.13 5.11
N VAL A 264 8.00 0.59 5.95
CA VAL A 264 9.40 0.11 5.97
C VAL A 264 9.95 -0.06 7.39
N HIS A 265 10.92 -0.98 7.57
CA HIS A 265 11.61 -1.18 8.84
C HIS A 265 12.88 -0.33 8.96
N ARG A 266 13.54 0.01 7.85
CA ARG A 266 14.75 0.85 7.81
C ARG A 266 14.41 2.18 7.13
N VAL A 267 14.25 3.24 7.91
CA VAL A 267 13.65 4.48 7.43
C VAL A 267 14.61 5.30 6.59
N ARG A 268 15.80 5.66 7.09
CA ARG A 268 16.69 6.63 6.44
C ARG A 268 16.91 6.41 4.93
N PRO A 269 17.34 5.23 4.45
CA PRO A 269 17.57 5.05 3.03
C PRO A 269 16.29 5.08 2.19
N ASN A 270 15.14 4.72 2.77
CA ASN A 270 13.84 4.82 2.11
C ASN A 270 13.34 6.28 2.05
N ALA A 271 13.62 7.10 3.08
CA ALA A 271 13.36 8.53 3.07
C ALA A 271 14.17 9.25 1.98
N ASP A 272 15.43 8.84 1.78
CA ASP A 272 16.25 9.36 0.67
C ASP A 272 15.70 8.90 -0.68
N ALA A 273 15.27 7.64 -0.81
CA ALA A 273 14.69 7.09 -2.05
C ALA A 273 13.43 7.85 -2.50
N VAL A 274 12.50 8.15 -1.59
CA VAL A 274 11.28 8.91 -1.95
C VAL A 274 11.58 10.37 -2.31
N ARG A 275 12.62 10.99 -1.71
CA ARG A 275 13.10 12.33 -2.08
C ARG A 275 13.70 12.35 -3.49
N VAL A 276 14.51 11.35 -3.83
CA VAL A 276 15.07 11.19 -5.17
C VAL A 276 13.95 11.00 -6.20
N ALA A 277 12.97 10.13 -5.94
CA ALA A 277 11.82 9.92 -6.82
C ALA A 277 11.02 11.22 -7.03
N ALA A 278 10.82 12.00 -5.98
CA ALA A 278 10.15 13.31 -6.06
C ALA A 278 10.93 14.33 -6.89
N ALA A 279 12.25 14.45 -6.68
CA ALA A 279 13.12 15.34 -7.45
C ALA A 279 13.11 14.98 -8.94
N MET A 280 13.21 13.70 -9.28
CA MET A 280 13.13 13.22 -10.68
C MET A 280 11.77 13.53 -11.31
N ARG A 281 10.68 13.43 -10.55
CA ARG A 281 9.34 13.77 -11.03
C ARG A 281 9.20 15.27 -11.30
N ALA A 282 9.70 16.12 -10.39
CA ALA A 282 9.67 17.56 -10.53
C ALA A 282 10.51 18.07 -11.74
N ALA A 283 11.58 17.34 -12.09
CA ALA A 283 12.43 17.68 -13.22
C ALA A 283 11.87 17.25 -14.59
N ARG A 284 10.77 16.47 -14.63
CA ARG A 284 10.12 16.14 -15.91
C ARG A 284 9.42 17.38 -16.46
N PRO A 285 9.64 17.76 -17.73
CA PRO A 285 8.92 18.85 -18.35
C PRO A 285 7.41 18.58 -18.25
N VAL A 286 6.64 19.58 -17.86
CA VAL A 286 5.17 19.53 -18.01
C VAL A 286 4.94 19.37 -19.51
N GLY A 287 4.47 18.19 -19.94
CA GLY A 287 4.25 17.89 -21.34
C GLY A 287 3.37 18.96 -21.95
N HIS A 288 3.91 19.68 -22.95
CA HIS A 288 3.06 20.36 -23.92
C HIS A 288 2.25 19.22 -24.56
N ASP A 289 0.97 19.23 -24.26
CA ASP A 289 -0.05 18.49 -25.01
C ASP A 289 -0.02 19.08 -26.41
N SER A 290 0.90 18.58 -27.26
CA SER A 290 0.96 18.92 -28.67
C SER A 290 -0.26 18.25 -29.28
N GLY A 291 -1.34 19.04 -29.35
CA GLY A 291 -2.61 18.70 -29.98
C GLY A 291 -2.38 18.06 -31.34
N SER A 292 -2.67 16.79 -31.42
CA SER A 292 -2.97 16.08 -32.65
C SER A 292 -4.39 16.40 -33.09
N GLN A 293 -4.66 17.70 -33.36
CA GLN A 293 -5.86 18.16 -34.06
C GLN A 293 -5.47 19.18 -35.12
N GLU A 294 -4.82 18.71 -36.19
CA GLU A 294 -4.81 19.39 -37.48
C GLU A 294 -4.44 18.36 -38.55
N ASN A 295 -5.44 17.67 -39.08
CA ASN A 295 -5.44 17.14 -40.44
C ASN A 295 -6.71 16.34 -40.77
N ALA A 296 -7.87 16.98 -40.56
CA ALA A 296 -9.14 16.48 -41.11
C ALA A 296 -9.97 17.63 -41.68
N SER A 297 -9.35 18.53 -42.45
CA SER A 297 -10.08 19.61 -43.12
C SER A 297 -9.32 20.19 -44.30
N LYS A 298 -8.97 19.35 -45.27
CA LYS A 298 -8.61 19.79 -46.63
C LYS A 298 -8.70 18.62 -47.64
N ALA A 299 -9.91 18.15 -47.89
CA ALA A 299 -10.21 17.37 -49.10
C ALA A 299 -11.69 17.44 -49.40
N SER A 300 -12.16 18.65 -49.68
CA SER A 300 -13.47 18.86 -50.31
C SER A 300 -13.49 20.21 -50.98
N SER A 301 -12.93 20.29 -52.18
CA SER A 301 -13.39 21.18 -53.26
C SER A 301 -12.47 21.08 -54.48
N THR A 302 -12.90 20.38 -55.48
CA THR A 302 -12.80 20.74 -56.93
C THR A 302 -13.61 19.70 -57.68
N ARG A 303 -14.80 20.09 -58.05
CA ARG A 303 -15.31 20.39 -59.39
C ARG A 303 -14.74 19.43 -60.45
N GLY A 304 -15.51 18.88 -61.32
CA GLY A 304 -16.75 19.18 -61.95
C GLY A 304 -16.91 18.35 -63.18
N SER A 305 -18.12 18.18 -63.51
CA SER A 305 -18.78 18.13 -64.84
C SER A 305 -18.14 17.25 -65.92
N ALA A 306 -18.94 16.40 -66.41
CA ALA A 306 -19.42 16.27 -67.82
C ALA A 306 -19.49 14.82 -68.29
N ILE A 307 -20.69 14.39 -68.48
CA ILE A 307 -21.32 14.01 -69.77
C ILE A 307 -21.03 12.59 -70.29
N SER A 308 -22.12 11.87 -70.37
CA SER A 308 -22.76 11.08 -71.41
C SER A 308 -22.26 9.67 -71.74
N ASP A 309 -23.21 8.87 -71.72
CA ASP A 309 -23.74 7.92 -72.72
C ASP A 309 -23.18 6.49 -72.80
N SER A 310 -24.19 5.70 -72.69
CA SER A 310 -24.59 4.53 -73.49
C SER A 310 -24.09 3.14 -73.11
N ASN A 311 -25.11 2.38 -72.82
CA ASN A 311 -25.40 1.03 -73.36
C ASN A 311 -24.29 -0.05 -73.25
N ASP A 312 -24.58 -1.13 -72.73
CA ASP A 312 -25.40 -2.23 -73.25
C ASP A 312 -24.90 -3.57 -72.61
N ASP A 313 -25.86 -4.28 -72.13
CA ASP A 313 -26.10 -5.70 -72.32
C ASP A 313 -25.09 -6.78 -71.84
N GLY A 314 -25.68 -7.78 -71.21
CA GLY A 314 -25.18 -9.15 -71.30
C GLY A 314 -24.90 -9.89 -69.98
N SER A 315 -25.90 -10.30 -69.28
CA SER A 315 -25.88 -11.56 -68.51
C SER A 315 -25.57 -12.78 -69.45
N PRO A 316 -25.40 -14.02 -68.94
CA PRO A 316 -25.13 -14.58 -67.62
C PRO A 316 -24.22 -15.82 -67.68
N ARG A 317 -24.12 -16.47 -66.46
CA ARG A 317 -23.65 -17.87 -66.25
C ARG A 317 -22.12 -18.07 -66.15
N LEU A 318 -21.63 -18.64 -65.10
CA LEU A 318 -21.90 -19.87 -64.36
C LEU A 318 -21.54 -19.65 -62.85
#